data_353711a7334832ffcec3ea9969f11cae
#
_entry.id   353711a7334832ffcec3ea9969f11cae
#
_cell.length_a   1.000
_cell.length_b   1.000
_cell.length_c   1.000
_cell.angle_alpha   90.00
_cell.angle_beta   90.00
_cell.angle_gamma   90.00
#
_symmetry.space_group_name_H-M   'P 1'
#
loop_
_entity.id
_entity.type
_entity.pdbx_description
1 polymer ?
#
loop_
_entity_poly.entity_id
_entity_poly.type
_entity_poly.pdbx_seq_one_letter_code
_entity_poly.pdbx_strand_id
1 'polypeptide(L)'
;MKKVLRITNPNVYAAYVNAPPLHPLVCILRYEELGLFRRSLNLYSVYGLFIQDEFVKGISYGMRTYETNGPSIIAVAPGQIGGVEDNGELISRKGWVLLWSPELMQGTAWGKKMEEYGFFSYFSSNSLEMTPAEWDRISLLIGQMRNELQDHDDSPALRGVLQGYLHVILEYCNRIYLRQTSFGDKDSSDMLKRFNQLLLDYYAENKQMGQGVPSVQYCASELAYSPRYLGDMIHKATGGTAIGYIHSFVVERGKSLLMHGHNVSETAHLLGFGYTHHFNRIFKKETGLTPSEFLAK
;
A
#
# COMPACT_ATOMS: atom_id res chain seq x y z
N MET A 1 -0.59 21.88 -12.06
CA MET A 1 0.10 20.65 -11.56
C MET A 1 -0.53 20.26 -10.25
N LYS A 2 -0.95 19.00 -10.10
CA LYS A 2 -1.48 18.49 -8.83
C LYS A 2 -0.36 18.50 -7.79
N LYS A 3 -0.58 19.18 -6.67
CA LYS A 3 0.41 19.23 -5.58
C LYS A 3 0.35 17.91 -4.82
N VAL A 4 1.45 17.14 -4.84
CA VAL A 4 1.59 15.86 -4.11
C VAL A 4 2.47 16.09 -2.89
N LEU A 5 1.98 15.74 -1.71
CA LEU A 5 2.76 15.78 -0.47
C LEU A 5 3.62 14.52 -0.37
N ARG A 6 4.92 14.68 -0.18
CA ARG A 6 5.85 13.55 -0.01
C ARG A 6 5.95 13.19 1.47
N ILE A 7 5.49 12.02 1.81
CA ILE A 7 5.61 11.47 3.16
C ILE A 7 6.88 10.63 3.23
N THR A 8 8.02 11.29 3.37
CA THR A 8 9.35 10.66 3.41
C THR A 8 9.64 9.94 4.72
N ASN A 9 9.01 10.38 5.80
CA ASN A 9 9.00 9.73 7.12
C ASN A 9 7.65 10.00 7.81
N PRO A 10 7.30 9.27 8.89
CA PRO A 10 5.99 9.40 9.52
C PRO A 10 5.65 10.80 10.02
N ASN A 11 6.66 11.56 10.47
CA ASN A 11 6.45 12.89 11.05
C ASN A 11 6.15 14.00 10.03
N VAL A 12 6.41 13.76 8.74
CA VAL A 12 5.98 14.69 7.68
C VAL A 12 4.46 14.82 7.66
N TYR A 13 3.74 13.72 7.86
CA TYR A 13 2.29 13.77 7.94
C TYR A 13 1.80 14.44 9.24
N ALA A 14 2.44 14.15 10.37
CA ALA A 14 2.15 14.82 11.63
C ALA A 14 2.29 16.35 11.49
N ALA A 15 3.40 16.83 10.93
CA ALA A 15 3.62 18.25 10.67
C ALA A 15 2.57 18.86 9.72
N TYR A 16 2.15 18.10 8.68
CA TYR A 16 1.13 18.55 7.74
C TYR A 16 -0.23 18.82 8.41
N VAL A 17 -0.61 18.00 9.39
CA VAL A 17 -1.87 18.17 10.15
C VAL A 17 -1.67 18.93 11.48
N ASN A 18 -0.53 19.60 11.65
CA ASN A 18 -0.17 20.39 12.84
C ASN A 18 -0.17 19.58 14.16
N ALA A 19 0.21 18.30 14.10
CA ALA A 19 0.38 17.46 15.27
C ALA A 19 1.85 17.35 15.70
N PRO A 20 2.14 17.25 16.99
CA PRO A 20 3.51 17.04 17.47
C PRO A 20 4.03 15.64 17.10
N PRO A 21 5.30 15.49 16.75
CA PRO A 21 5.90 14.18 16.55
C PRO A 21 6.08 13.47 17.91
N LEU A 22 5.76 12.18 17.96
CA LEU A 22 5.93 11.37 19.17
C LEU A 22 7.18 10.47 19.08
N HIS A 23 7.54 10.00 17.90
CA HIS A 23 8.65 9.07 17.71
C HIS A 23 9.23 9.20 16.29
N PRO A 24 10.56 9.06 16.06
CA PRO A 24 11.17 9.24 14.74
C PRO A 24 10.68 8.24 13.68
N LEU A 25 10.34 7.00 14.07
CA LEU A 25 9.96 5.92 13.17
C LEU A 25 8.46 5.62 13.14
N VAL A 26 7.66 6.24 14.02
CA VAL A 26 6.21 5.96 14.13
C VAL A 26 5.45 7.25 14.36
N CYS A 27 4.34 7.41 13.66
CA CYS A 27 3.36 8.47 13.89
C CYS A 27 2.00 7.83 14.16
N ILE A 28 1.40 8.15 15.30
CA ILE A 28 0.05 7.74 15.67
C ILE A 28 -0.76 8.98 16.00
N LEU A 29 -1.83 9.21 15.24
CA LEU A 29 -2.71 10.36 15.41
C LEU A 29 -4.15 9.89 15.58
N ARG A 30 -4.88 10.61 16.42
CA ARG A 30 -6.33 10.50 16.53
C ARG A 30 -6.94 11.73 15.88
N TYR A 31 -7.73 11.52 14.84
CA TYR A 31 -8.29 12.63 14.03
C TYR A 31 -9.15 13.59 14.85
N GLU A 32 -9.89 13.10 15.84
CA GLU A 32 -10.75 13.91 16.70
C GLU A 32 -9.98 14.90 17.57
N GLU A 33 -8.68 14.69 17.76
CA GLU A 33 -7.80 15.58 18.53
C GLU A 33 -7.11 16.64 17.63
N LEU A 34 -7.27 16.51 16.31
CA LEU A 34 -6.70 17.46 15.36
C LEU A 34 -7.65 18.62 15.10
N GLY A 35 -7.07 19.78 14.81
CA GLY A 35 -7.83 20.89 14.22
C GLY A 35 -8.27 20.58 12.78
N LEU A 36 -8.90 21.57 12.14
CA LEU A 36 -9.23 21.48 10.72
C LEU A 36 -7.94 21.44 9.89
N PHE A 37 -7.90 20.56 8.91
CA PHE A 37 -6.76 20.41 8.00
C PHE A 37 -7.23 20.28 6.54
N ARG A 38 -6.31 20.47 5.60
CA ARG A 38 -6.60 20.31 4.17
C ARG A 38 -6.43 18.85 3.75
N ARG A 39 -7.15 18.47 2.71
CA ARG A 39 -6.93 17.21 2.01
C ARG A 39 -5.56 17.22 1.35
N SER A 40 -4.98 16.05 1.13
CA SER A 40 -3.73 15.91 0.38
C SER A 40 -3.69 14.62 -0.43
N LEU A 41 -3.12 14.72 -1.62
CA LEU A 41 -2.65 13.56 -2.35
C LEU A 41 -1.20 13.32 -1.93
N ASN A 42 -0.89 12.11 -1.47
CA ASN A 42 0.37 11.80 -0.83
C ASN A 42 1.15 10.75 -1.63
N LEU A 43 2.46 10.93 -1.74
CA LEU A 43 3.41 9.90 -2.13
C LEU A 43 4.11 9.38 -0.87
N TYR A 44 3.93 8.10 -0.58
CA TYR A 44 4.41 7.49 0.66
C TYR A 44 5.78 6.82 0.46
N SER A 45 6.74 7.14 1.33
CA SER A 45 7.97 6.35 1.57
C SER A 45 7.86 5.50 2.84
N VAL A 46 6.69 5.46 3.44
CA VAL A 46 6.36 4.78 4.70
C VAL A 46 5.19 3.84 4.49
N TYR A 47 5.03 2.88 5.38
CA TYR A 47 3.80 2.13 5.53
C TYR A 47 2.78 2.93 6.32
N GLY A 48 1.49 2.67 6.10
CA GLY A 48 0.45 3.33 6.88
C GLY A 48 -0.89 2.63 6.85
N LEU A 49 -1.64 2.86 7.92
CA LEU A 49 -3.04 2.49 8.08
C LEU A 49 -3.83 3.76 8.39
N PHE A 50 -4.77 4.10 7.54
CA PHE A 50 -5.76 5.14 7.76
C PHE A 50 -7.07 4.47 8.16
N ILE A 51 -7.43 4.57 9.42
CA ILE A 51 -8.55 3.87 10.04
C ILE A 51 -9.66 4.89 10.27
N GLN A 52 -10.80 4.70 9.63
CA GLN A 52 -11.88 5.67 9.57
C GLN A 52 -13.17 5.04 10.06
N ASP A 53 -13.96 5.81 10.83
CA ASP A 53 -15.28 5.43 11.36
C ASP A 53 -16.42 6.05 10.57
N GLU A 54 -16.14 6.65 9.44
CA GLU A 54 -17.13 7.38 8.66
C GLU A 54 -17.06 7.08 7.17
N PHE A 55 -18.17 7.42 6.49
CA PHE A 55 -18.25 7.35 5.05
C PHE A 55 -17.34 8.40 4.40
N VAL A 56 -16.39 7.98 3.60
CA VAL A 56 -15.48 8.86 2.87
C VAL A 56 -15.59 8.62 1.37
N LYS A 57 -15.89 9.71 0.64
CA LYS A 57 -15.93 9.71 -0.83
C LYS A 57 -14.61 10.22 -1.43
N GLY A 58 -14.32 9.74 -2.62
CA GLY A 58 -13.29 10.31 -3.47
C GLY A 58 -11.87 10.02 -3.01
N ILE A 59 -11.64 8.95 -2.25
CA ILE A 59 -10.29 8.54 -1.88
C ILE A 59 -9.60 8.00 -3.13
N SER A 60 -8.60 8.73 -3.62
CA SER A 60 -7.75 8.26 -4.69
C SER A 60 -6.68 7.32 -4.15
N TYR A 61 -6.56 6.14 -4.75
CA TYR A 61 -5.50 5.18 -4.49
C TYR A 61 -5.08 4.56 -5.81
N GLY A 62 -3.91 4.91 -6.27
CA GLY A 62 -3.52 4.62 -7.64
C GLY A 62 -4.40 5.35 -8.66
N MET A 63 -4.94 4.61 -9.61
CA MET A 63 -5.86 5.14 -10.64
C MET A 63 -7.35 5.01 -10.28
N ARG A 64 -7.67 4.52 -9.11
CA ARG A 64 -9.05 4.28 -8.67
C ARG A 64 -9.47 5.24 -7.57
N THR A 65 -10.75 5.53 -7.57
CA THR A 65 -11.40 6.29 -6.49
C THR A 65 -12.25 5.32 -5.69
N TYR A 66 -12.12 5.37 -4.37
CA TYR A 66 -12.84 4.51 -3.43
C TYR A 66 -13.84 5.32 -2.63
N GLU A 67 -14.88 4.64 -2.23
CA GLU A 67 -15.83 5.11 -1.23
C GLU A 67 -15.90 4.07 -0.11
N THR A 68 -15.95 4.52 1.13
CA THR A 68 -16.10 3.64 2.29
C THR A 68 -17.52 3.74 2.82
N ASN A 69 -18.13 2.62 3.20
CA ASN A 69 -19.51 2.55 3.68
C ASN A 69 -19.64 2.32 5.19
N GLY A 70 -18.61 2.69 5.95
CA GLY A 70 -18.57 2.50 7.41
C GLY A 70 -17.14 2.38 7.91
N PRO A 71 -16.94 1.79 9.11
CA PRO A 71 -15.61 1.61 9.68
C PRO A 71 -14.69 0.83 8.73
N SER A 72 -13.58 1.44 8.36
CA SER A 72 -12.69 0.87 7.34
C SER A 72 -11.23 1.26 7.53
N ILE A 73 -10.33 0.45 6.98
CA ILE A 73 -8.89 0.71 6.94
C ILE A 73 -8.43 0.84 5.50
N ILE A 74 -7.72 1.93 5.22
CA ILE A 74 -6.97 2.10 3.97
C ILE A 74 -5.50 1.89 4.30
N ALA A 75 -4.91 0.86 3.73
CA ALA A 75 -3.51 0.53 3.92
C ALA A 75 -2.68 1.14 2.78
N VAL A 76 -1.53 1.72 3.11
CA VAL A 76 -0.57 2.27 2.15
C VAL A 76 0.82 1.70 2.39
N ALA A 77 1.59 1.54 1.32
CA ALA A 77 2.97 1.05 1.36
C ALA A 77 3.93 2.04 0.67
N PRO A 78 5.24 1.92 0.91
CA PRO A 78 6.24 2.73 0.22
C PRO A 78 6.10 2.69 -1.30
N GLY A 79 6.25 3.84 -1.95
CA GLY A 79 6.08 4.00 -3.40
C GLY A 79 4.65 4.26 -3.86
N GLN A 80 3.65 4.13 -3.01
CA GLN A 80 2.25 4.31 -3.39
C GLN A 80 1.82 5.78 -3.32
N ILE A 81 0.88 6.12 -4.22
CA ILE A 81 0.21 7.42 -4.21
C ILE A 81 -1.24 7.20 -3.75
N GLY A 82 -1.63 7.87 -2.68
CA GLY A 82 -2.98 7.78 -2.13
C GLY A 82 -3.40 9.04 -1.40
N GLY A 83 -4.70 9.18 -1.18
CA GLY A 83 -5.30 10.34 -0.49
C GLY A 83 -6.44 10.96 -1.27
N VAL A 84 -6.77 12.20 -0.96
CA VAL A 84 -7.81 12.97 -1.64
C VAL A 84 -7.23 14.29 -2.11
N GLU A 85 -7.49 14.66 -3.37
CA GLU A 85 -7.01 15.95 -3.90
C GLU A 85 -7.52 17.12 -3.04
N ASP A 86 -6.62 18.07 -2.80
CA ASP A 86 -6.99 19.31 -2.09
C ASP A 86 -7.89 20.16 -3.00
N ASN A 87 -9.10 20.37 -2.55
CA ASN A 87 -10.09 21.26 -3.17
C ASN A 87 -10.16 22.64 -2.49
N GLY A 88 -9.25 22.93 -1.56
CA GLY A 88 -9.21 24.18 -0.80
C GLY A 88 -10.04 24.18 0.47
N GLU A 89 -10.85 23.15 0.71
CA GLU A 89 -11.69 23.04 1.92
C GLU A 89 -10.90 22.50 3.10
N LEU A 90 -11.19 23.04 4.28
CA LEU A 90 -10.75 22.49 5.54
C LEU A 90 -11.73 21.41 5.99
N ILE A 91 -11.21 20.28 6.43
CA ILE A 91 -11.99 19.13 6.87
C ILE A 91 -11.60 18.71 8.29
N SER A 92 -12.52 18.08 8.99
CA SER A 92 -12.28 17.23 10.16
C SER A 92 -12.52 15.77 9.76
N ARG A 93 -11.97 14.83 10.50
CA ARG A 93 -12.18 13.40 10.33
C ARG A 93 -12.29 12.71 11.69
N LYS A 94 -12.76 11.46 11.68
CA LYS A 94 -12.81 10.58 12.85
C LYS A 94 -11.99 9.31 12.59
N GLY A 95 -11.28 8.87 13.64
CA GLY A 95 -10.52 7.65 13.59
C GLY A 95 -9.02 7.85 13.81
N TRP A 96 -8.20 6.94 13.30
CA TRP A 96 -6.78 6.87 13.58
C TRP A 96 -5.92 6.91 12.33
N VAL A 97 -4.72 7.45 12.48
CA VAL A 97 -3.62 7.31 11.52
C VAL A 97 -2.48 6.62 12.23
N LEU A 98 -1.99 5.53 11.64
CA LEU A 98 -0.78 4.84 12.06
C LEU A 98 0.17 4.79 10.86
N LEU A 99 1.28 5.54 10.92
CA LEU A 99 2.34 5.51 9.93
C LEU A 99 3.63 5.02 10.56
N TRP A 100 4.43 4.24 9.83
CA TRP A 100 5.73 3.79 10.31
C TRP A 100 6.75 3.67 9.18
N SER A 101 8.00 3.99 9.50
CA SER A 101 9.13 3.78 8.60
C SER A 101 9.44 2.29 8.41
N PRO A 102 9.85 1.85 7.21
CA PRO A 102 10.31 0.48 6.98
C PRO A 102 11.40 0.02 7.95
N GLU A 103 12.25 0.94 8.40
CA GLU A 103 13.34 0.67 9.35
C GLU A 103 12.84 0.14 10.70
N LEU A 104 11.60 0.44 11.09
CA LEU A 104 11.03 -0.09 12.33
C LEU A 104 11.03 -1.63 12.33
N MET A 105 10.68 -2.22 11.20
CA MET A 105 10.54 -3.68 11.04
C MET A 105 11.80 -4.34 10.46
N GLN A 106 12.81 -3.55 10.08
CA GLN A 106 14.04 -4.06 9.48
C GLN A 106 14.79 -5.00 10.43
N GLY A 107 15.28 -6.12 9.91
CA GLY A 107 16.02 -7.12 10.68
C GLY A 107 15.12 -8.09 11.48
N THR A 108 13.80 -7.93 11.43
CA THR A 108 12.86 -8.86 12.06
C THR A 108 12.29 -9.87 11.06
N ALA A 109 11.78 -11.00 11.56
CA ALA A 109 11.03 -11.95 10.73
C ALA A 109 9.78 -11.29 10.09
N TRP A 110 9.20 -10.31 10.77
CA TRP A 110 8.01 -9.56 10.35
C TRP A 110 8.30 -8.60 9.20
N GLY A 111 9.53 -8.05 9.12
CA GLY A 111 9.93 -7.18 8.01
C GLY A 111 9.84 -7.86 6.66
N LYS A 112 10.20 -9.14 6.58
CA LYS A 112 10.03 -9.94 5.35
C LYS A 112 8.55 -10.20 5.03
N LYS A 113 7.72 -10.39 6.06
CA LYS A 113 6.29 -10.66 5.91
C LYS A 113 5.49 -9.45 5.42
N MET A 114 6.03 -8.23 5.52
CA MET A 114 5.36 -7.01 5.02
C MET A 114 4.98 -7.08 3.54
N GLU A 115 5.80 -7.74 2.71
CA GLU A 115 5.54 -7.92 1.28
C GLU A 115 4.46 -8.98 1.00
N GLU A 116 4.20 -9.88 1.95
CA GLU A 116 3.21 -10.94 1.85
C GLU A 116 1.79 -10.49 2.19
N TYR A 117 1.64 -9.37 2.93
CA TYR A 117 0.32 -8.83 3.26
C TYR A 117 -0.37 -8.25 2.04
N GLY A 118 -1.32 -9.01 1.49
CA GLY A 118 -2.04 -8.66 0.26
C GLY A 118 -2.80 -7.34 0.30
N PHE A 119 -3.19 -6.86 1.48
CA PHE A 119 -3.88 -5.58 1.64
C PHE A 119 -2.98 -4.35 1.44
N PHE A 120 -1.66 -4.50 1.42
CA PHE A 120 -0.72 -3.47 0.97
C PHE A 120 -0.51 -3.47 -0.54
N SER A 121 -0.99 -4.49 -1.24
CA SER A 121 -0.83 -4.50 -2.69
C SER A 121 -1.72 -3.43 -3.33
N TYR A 122 -1.21 -2.80 -4.37
CA TYR A 122 -1.93 -1.81 -5.19
C TYR A 122 -3.22 -2.36 -5.83
N PHE A 123 -3.42 -3.65 -5.72
CA PHE A 123 -4.53 -4.40 -6.31
C PHE A 123 -5.64 -4.72 -5.31
N SER A 124 -5.41 -4.47 -4.02
CA SER A 124 -6.51 -4.56 -3.07
C SER A 124 -7.47 -3.43 -3.42
N SER A 125 -8.48 -3.79 -4.20
CA SER A 125 -9.44 -2.86 -4.77
C SER A 125 -10.38 -2.25 -3.72
N ASN A 126 -10.29 -2.70 -2.47
CA ASN A 126 -11.22 -2.32 -1.42
C ASN A 126 -10.48 -1.98 -0.14
N SER A 127 -10.97 -0.97 0.57
CA SER A 127 -10.65 -0.77 1.98
C SER A 127 -10.98 -2.04 2.77
N LEU A 128 -10.28 -2.26 3.88
CA LEU A 128 -10.64 -3.33 4.81
C LEU A 128 -11.86 -2.86 5.61
N GLU A 129 -13.04 -3.40 5.29
CA GLU A 129 -14.28 -3.10 5.99
C GLU A 129 -14.32 -3.84 7.32
N MET A 130 -14.50 -3.09 8.40
CA MET A 130 -14.52 -3.62 9.76
C MET A 130 -15.94 -3.78 10.28
N THR A 131 -16.13 -4.82 11.06
CA THR A 131 -17.27 -4.89 11.98
C THR A 131 -17.04 -3.94 13.18
N PRO A 132 -18.09 -3.53 13.92
CA PRO A 132 -17.91 -2.71 15.12
C PRO A 132 -16.93 -3.34 16.14
N ALA A 133 -16.98 -4.65 16.33
CA ALA A 133 -16.08 -5.36 17.26
C ALA A 133 -14.60 -5.35 16.77
N GLU A 134 -14.36 -5.35 15.46
CA GLU A 134 -13.02 -5.23 14.87
C GLU A 134 -12.51 -3.80 15.01
N TRP A 135 -13.38 -2.79 14.81
CA TRP A 135 -13.08 -1.39 15.06
C TRP A 135 -12.62 -1.15 16.51
N ASP A 136 -13.43 -1.59 17.49
CA ASP A 136 -13.12 -1.41 18.91
C ASP A 136 -11.77 -2.03 19.27
N ARG A 137 -11.51 -3.23 18.77
CA ARG A 137 -10.28 -3.98 19.06
C ARG A 137 -9.03 -3.32 18.46
N ILE A 138 -9.10 -2.91 17.19
CA ILE A 138 -7.98 -2.24 16.52
C ILE A 138 -7.74 -0.86 17.13
N SER A 139 -8.81 -0.11 17.43
CA SER A 139 -8.71 1.20 18.09
C SER A 139 -8.07 1.10 19.48
N LEU A 140 -8.42 0.07 20.24
CA LEU A 140 -7.79 -0.20 21.55
C LEU A 140 -6.28 -0.46 21.42
N LEU A 141 -5.88 -1.32 20.49
CA LEU A 141 -4.47 -1.67 20.28
C LEU A 141 -3.64 -0.46 19.83
N ILE A 142 -4.20 0.37 18.94
CA ILE A 142 -3.52 1.59 18.47
C ILE A 142 -3.43 2.61 19.59
N GLY A 143 -4.48 2.75 20.39
CA GLY A 143 -4.47 3.62 21.57
C GLY A 143 -3.42 3.20 22.60
N GLN A 144 -3.28 1.91 22.89
CA GLN A 144 -2.24 1.39 23.76
C GLN A 144 -0.83 1.62 23.19
N MET A 145 -0.62 1.33 21.90
CA MET A 145 0.65 1.62 21.22
C MET A 145 1.02 3.10 21.28
N ARG A 146 0.03 4.00 21.18
CA ARG A 146 0.23 5.45 21.33
C ARG A 146 0.63 5.84 22.74
N ASN A 147 0.04 5.25 23.78
CA ASN A 147 0.39 5.52 25.16
C ASN A 147 1.86 5.19 25.43
N GLU A 148 2.38 4.05 24.92
CA GLU A 148 3.81 3.71 25.01
C GLU A 148 4.70 4.83 24.45
N LEU A 149 4.28 5.49 23.37
CA LEU A 149 5.03 6.62 22.78
C LEU A 149 4.91 7.91 23.60
N GLN A 150 3.81 8.10 24.34
CA GLN A 150 3.58 9.29 25.15
C GLN A 150 4.26 9.20 26.53
N ASP A 151 4.49 8.00 27.04
CA ASP A 151 5.13 7.79 28.35
C ASP A 151 6.64 8.12 28.33
N HIS A 152 7.17 8.53 27.16
CA HIS A 152 8.56 8.97 26.98
C HIS A 152 9.59 7.94 27.48
N ASP A 153 9.31 6.67 27.28
CA ASP A 153 10.27 5.62 27.60
C ASP A 153 11.35 5.53 26.50
N ASP A 154 12.54 6.05 26.78
CA ASP A 154 13.73 5.91 25.91
C ASP A 154 14.39 4.53 26.04
N SER A 155 13.69 3.55 26.62
CA SER A 155 14.19 2.20 26.79
C SER A 155 14.50 1.55 25.43
N PRO A 156 15.63 0.84 25.30
CA PRO A 156 15.91 0.02 24.12
C PRO A 156 14.84 -1.03 23.84
N ALA A 157 14.03 -1.39 24.85
CA ALA A 157 12.92 -2.32 24.76
C ALA A 157 11.69 -1.71 24.04
N LEU A 158 11.52 -0.39 24.03
CA LEU A 158 10.39 0.29 23.40
C LEU A 158 10.20 -0.15 21.92
N ARG A 159 11.30 -0.25 21.18
CA ARG A 159 11.23 -0.71 19.77
C ARG A 159 10.59 -2.08 19.65
N GLY A 160 10.92 -3.03 20.54
CA GLY A 160 10.33 -4.36 20.55
C GLY A 160 8.84 -4.34 20.90
N VAL A 161 8.43 -3.48 21.85
CA VAL A 161 7.03 -3.27 22.21
C VAL A 161 6.23 -2.73 21.02
N LEU A 162 6.73 -1.70 20.36
CA LEU A 162 6.09 -1.11 19.15
C LEU A 162 5.97 -2.13 18.01
N GLN A 163 7.01 -2.94 17.79
CA GLN A 163 6.98 -4.03 16.81
C GLN A 163 5.91 -5.07 17.17
N GLY A 164 5.77 -5.41 18.45
CA GLY A 164 4.76 -6.33 18.95
C GLY A 164 3.34 -5.84 18.70
N TYR A 165 3.02 -4.60 19.06
CA TYR A 165 1.72 -3.99 18.78
C TYR A 165 1.44 -3.94 17.27
N LEU A 166 2.41 -3.47 16.49
CA LEU A 166 2.27 -3.37 15.04
C LEU A 166 2.00 -4.74 14.41
N HIS A 167 2.72 -5.78 14.84
CA HIS A 167 2.49 -7.13 14.34
C HIS A 167 1.06 -7.60 14.62
N VAL A 168 0.57 -7.45 15.86
CA VAL A 168 -0.80 -7.85 16.22
C VAL A 168 -1.84 -7.08 15.39
N ILE A 169 -1.66 -5.76 15.21
CA ILE A 169 -2.56 -4.93 14.38
C ILE A 169 -2.57 -5.45 12.93
N LEU A 170 -1.40 -5.73 12.36
CA LEU A 170 -1.29 -6.24 10.98
C LEU A 170 -1.93 -7.61 10.81
N GLU A 171 -1.84 -8.50 11.80
CA GLU A 171 -2.53 -9.80 11.76
C GLU A 171 -4.06 -9.65 11.84
N TYR A 172 -4.58 -8.65 12.56
CA TYR A 172 -6.00 -8.32 12.51
C TYR A 172 -6.41 -7.80 11.12
N CYS A 173 -5.61 -6.90 10.53
CA CYS A 173 -5.84 -6.43 9.16
C CYS A 173 -5.84 -7.61 8.16
N ASN A 174 -4.88 -8.52 8.30
CA ASN A 174 -4.80 -9.71 7.45
C ASN A 174 -6.02 -10.63 7.61
N ARG A 175 -6.51 -10.80 8.83
CA ARG A 175 -7.73 -11.57 9.09
C ARG A 175 -8.96 -10.95 8.42
N ILE A 176 -9.09 -9.62 8.49
CA ILE A 176 -10.18 -8.89 7.81
C ILE A 176 -10.05 -9.05 6.30
N TYR A 177 -8.84 -8.87 5.76
CA TYR A 177 -8.53 -9.05 4.34
C TYR A 177 -8.91 -10.46 3.85
N LEU A 178 -8.49 -11.50 4.58
CA LEU A 178 -8.83 -12.88 4.23
C LEU A 178 -10.34 -13.13 4.29
N ARG A 179 -11.04 -12.57 5.29
CA ARG A 179 -12.50 -12.64 5.38
C ARG A 179 -13.16 -12.04 4.14
N GLN A 180 -12.77 -10.82 3.74
CA GLN A 180 -13.35 -10.14 2.58
C GLN A 180 -13.03 -10.85 1.26
N THR A 181 -11.82 -11.35 1.10
CA THR A 181 -11.43 -12.09 -0.10
C THR A 181 -11.99 -13.51 -0.15
N SER A 182 -12.41 -14.08 0.99
CA SER A 182 -13.03 -15.41 1.07
C SER A 182 -14.53 -15.40 0.73
N PHE A 183 -15.20 -14.25 0.80
CA PHE A 183 -16.61 -14.09 0.40
C PHE A 183 -16.80 -13.88 -1.11
N GLY A 184 -15.75 -13.50 -1.85
CA GLY A 184 -15.70 -13.66 -3.30
C GLY A 184 -15.54 -15.15 -3.65
N ASP A 185 -16.04 -15.58 -4.81
CA ASP A 185 -15.90 -16.93 -5.33
C ASP A 185 -14.50 -17.50 -4.98
N LYS A 186 -14.47 -18.56 -4.14
CA LYS A 186 -13.23 -19.14 -3.60
C LYS A 186 -12.18 -19.39 -4.69
N ASP A 187 -12.65 -19.81 -5.86
CA ASP A 187 -11.79 -20.11 -7.01
C ASP A 187 -11.08 -18.87 -7.55
N SER A 188 -11.78 -17.71 -7.63
CA SER A 188 -11.19 -16.44 -8.11
C SER A 188 -10.15 -15.88 -7.12
N SER A 189 -10.42 -15.97 -5.82
CA SER A 189 -9.52 -15.50 -4.78
C SER A 189 -8.25 -16.34 -4.68
N ASP A 190 -8.38 -17.68 -4.73
CA ASP A 190 -7.24 -18.59 -4.70
C ASP A 190 -6.39 -18.46 -5.97
N MET A 191 -7.02 -18.32 -7.11
CA MET A 191 -6.33 -18.09 -8.38
C MET A 191 -5.57 -16.76 -8.37
N LEU A 192 -6.14 -15.69 -7.81
CA LEU A 192 -5.45 -14.40 -7.69
C LEU A 192 -4.20 -14.50 -6.79
N LYS A 193 -4.27 -15.25 -5.68
CA LYS A 193 -3.10 -15.53 -4.83
C LYS A 193 -2.03 -16.29 -5.60
N ARG A 194 -2.39 -17.35 -6.31
CA ARG A 194 -1.47 -18.12 -7.15
C ARG A 194 -0.84 -17.27 -8.25
N PHE A 195 -1.63 -16.38 -8.87
CA PHE A 195 -1.14 -15.47 -9.90
C PHE A 195 -0.14 -14.45 -9.33
N ASN A 196 -0.45 -13.87 -8.17
CA ASN A 196 0.48 -12.96 -7.50
C ASN A 196 1.78 -13.66 -7.09
N GLN A 197 1.69 -14.87 -6.52
CA GLN A 197 2.86 -15.66 -6.14
C GLN A 197 3.72 -16.00 -7.36
N LEU A 198 3.11 -16.38 -8.48
CA LEU A 198 3.82 -16.61 -9.73
C LEU A 198 4.61 -15.38 -10.18
N LEU A 199 4.04 -14.18 -10.08
CA LEU A 199 4.76 -12.93 -10.42
C LEU A 199 5.93 -12.67 -9.45
N LEU A 200 5.74 -12.90 -8.15
CA LEU A 200 6.80 -12.77 -7.15
C LEU A 200 7.95 -13.72 -7.45
N ASP A 201 7.66 -15.01 -7.69
CA ASP A 201 8.65 -16.05 -8.01
C ASP A 201 9.38 -15.74 -9.31
N TYR A 202 8.66 -15.27 -10.34
CA TYR A 202 9.25 -14.88 -11.62
C TYR A 202 10.38 -13.86 -11.46
N TYR A 203 10.16 -12.84 -10.63
CA TYR A 203 11.15 -11.80 -10.37
C TYR A 203 12.21 -12.24 -9.34
N ALA A 204 11.86 -13.08 -8.37
CA ALA A 204 12.82 -13.63 -7.42
C ALA A 204 13.86 -14.55 -8.10
N GLU A 205 13.43 -15.30 -9.12
CA GLU A 205 14.29 -16.15 -9.94
C GLU A 205 14.99 -15.39 -11.08
N ASN A 206 14.82 -14.08 -11.19
CA ASN A 206 15.39 -13.23 -12.25
C ASN A 206 15.02 -13.65 -13.69
N LYS A 207 13.89 -14.32 -13.89
CA LYS A 207 13.41 -14.76 -15.21
C LYS A 207 13.23 -13.60 -16.19
N GLN A 208 12.88 -12.41 -15.67
CA GLN A 208 12.70 -11.20 -16.48
C GLN A 208 13.96 -10.77 -17.23
N MET A 209 15.15 -11.15 -16.74
CA MET A 209 16.42 -10.80 -17.41
C MET A 209 16.59 -11.53 -18.75
N GLY A 210 16.00 -12.71 -18.90
CA GLY A 210 16.06 -13.49 -20.16
C GLY A 210 14.76 -13.46 -20.95
N GLN A 211 13.61 -13.37 -20.28
CA GLN A 211 12.28 -13.50 -20.90
C GLN A 211 11.49 -12.19 -20.99
N GLY A 212 12.02 -11.11 -20.38
CA GLY A 212 11.34 -9.81 -20.34
C GLY A 212 10.21 -9.76 -19.31
N VAL A 213 9.33 -8.78 -19.45
CA VAL A 213 8.13 -8.65 -18.61
C VAL A 213 7.19 -9.84 -18.85
N PRO A 214 6.69 -10.53 -17.80
CA PRO A 214 5.84 -11.70 -17.99
C PRO A 214 4.58 -11.35 -18.77
N SER A 215 4.24 -12.20 -19.75
CA SER A 215 3.02 -12.05 -20.53
C SER A 215 1.85 -12.80 -19.88
N VAL A 216 0.60 -12.41 -20.22
CA VAL A 216 -0.60 -13.14 -19.79
C VAL A 216 -0.56 -14.59 -20.28
N GLN A 217 -0.01 -14.82 -21.48
CA GLN A 217 0.15 -16.16 -22.05
C GLN A 217 1.07 -17.03 -21.18
N TYR A 218 2.24 -16.50 -20.78
CA TYR A 218 3.17 -17.17 -19.89
C TYR A 218 2.51 -17.50 -18.55
N CYS A 219 1.90 -16.50 -17.91
CA CYS A 219 1.27 -16.70 -16.61
C CYS A 219 0.12 -17.72 -16.65
N ALA A 220 -0.67 -17.70 -17.71
CA ALA A 220 -1.75 -18.66 -17.89
C ALA A 220 -1.20 -20.08 -18.06
N SER A 221 -0.12 -20.27 -18.84
CA SER A 221 0.54 -21.55 -19.03
C SER A 221 1.09 -22.13 -17.73
N GLU A 222 1.81 -21.31 -16.94
CA GLU A 222 2.39 -21.72 -15.64
C GLU A 222 1.31 -22.11 -14.61
N LEU A 223 0.14 -21.46 -14.68
CA LEU A 223 -1.00 -21.74 -13.81
C LEU A 223 -1.92 -22.87 -14.32
N ALA A 224 -1.59 -23.46 -15.49
CA ALA A 224 -2.39 -24.47 -16.19
C ALA A 224 -3.81 -23.98 -16.57
N TYR A 225 -3.92 -22.70 -16.98
CA TYR A 225 -5.17 -22.11 -17.47
C TYR A 225 -5.04 -21.62 -18.90
N SER A 226 -6.19 -21.42 -19.57
CA SER A 226 -6.17 -20.65 -20.81
C SER A 226 -6.03 -19.15 -20.51
N PRO A 227 -5.41 -18.34 -21.39
CA PRO A 227 -5.29 -16.89 -21.20
C PRO A 227 -6.64 -16.19 -21.01
N ARG A 228 -7.69 -16.66 -21.70
CA ARG A 228 -9.04 -16.14 -21.56
C ARG A 228 -9.61 -16.42 -20.17
N TYR A 229 -9.51 -17.67 -19.69
CA TYR A 229 -9.99 -18.05 -18.37
C TYR A 229 -9.27 -17.27 -17.26
N LEU A 230 -7.92 -17.16 -17.35
CA LEU A 230 -7.15 -16.33 -16.43
C LEU A 230 -7.63 -14.87 -16.46
N GLY A 231 -7.87 -14.30 -17.66
CA GLY A 231 -8.38 -12.95 -17.81
C GLY A 231 -9.74 -12.73 -17.16
N ASP A 232 -10.68 -13.66 -17.37
CA ASP A 232 -12.03 -13.61 -16.80
C ASP A 232 -11.99 -13.71 -15.26
N MET A 233 -11.16 -14.60 -14.71
CA MET A 233 -10.99 -14.79 -13.26
C MET A 233 -10.33 -13.56 -12.60
N ILE A 234 -9.29 -12.99 -13.22
CA ILE A 234 -8.66 -11.74 -12.73
C ILE A 234 -9.67 -10.60 -12.79
N HIS A 235 -10.42 -10.49 -13.88
CA HIS A 235 -11.46 -9.46 -14.01
C HIS A 235 -12.53 -9.59 -12.91
N LYS A 236 -12.98 -10.80 -12.64
CA LYS A 236 -13.95 -11.08 -11.58
C LYS A 236 -13.40 -10.74 -10.19
N ALA A 237 -12.13 -11.06 -9.92
CA ALA A 237 -11.49 -10.82 -8.63
C ALA A 237 -11.11 -9.35 -8.40
N THR A 238 -10.73 -8.61 -9.46
CA THR A 238 -10.12 -7.29 -9.35
C THR A 238 -10.88 -6.18 -10.08
N GLY A 239 -11.82 -6.51 -10.96
CA GLY A 239 -12.46 -5.59 -11.90
C GLY A 239 -11.50 -5.07 -13.00
N GLY A 240 -10.24 -5.50 -13.01
CA GLY A 240 -9.21 -5.11 -13.98
C GLY A 240 -8.90 -6.22 -14.99
N THR A 241 -7.97 -5.97 -15.91
CA THR A 241 -7.48 -6.97 -16.86
C THR A 241 -6.22 -7.66 -16.32
N ALA A 242 -5.95 -8.92 -16.72
CA ALA A 242 -4.72 -9.62 -16.31
C ALA A 242 -3.45 -8.87 -16.74
N ILE A 243 -3.42 -8.27 -17.92
CA ILE A 243 -2.27 -7.45 -18.37
C ILE A 243 -2.15 -6.16 -17.55
N GLY A 244 -3.26 -5.54 -17.16
CA GLY A 244 -3.26 -4.38 -16.25
C GLY A 244 -2.68 -4.77 -14.89
N TYR A 245 -3.03 -5.93 -14.36
CA TYR A 245 -2.47 -6.46 -13.12
C TYR A 245 -0.95 -6.62 -13.22
N ILE A 246 -0.44 -7.27 -14.27
CA ILE A 246 1.00 -7.41 -14.49
C ILE A 246 1.69 -6.05 -14.58
N HIS A 247 1.13 -5.09 -15.33
CA HIS A 247 1.70 -3.75 -15.47
C HIS A 247 1.81 -3.02 -14.14
N SER A 248 0.75 -3.06 -13.35
CA SER A 248 0.75 -2.42 -12.04
C SER A 248 1.76 -3.09 -11.09
N PHE A 249 1.86 -4.44 -11.08
CA PHE A 249 2.87 -5.17 -10.31
C PHE A 249 4.29 -4.72 -10.67
N VAL A 250 4.58 -4.63 -11.97
CA VAL A 250 5.89 -4.20 -12.47
C VAL A 250 6.18 -2.75 -12.11
N VAL A 251 5.18 -1.88 -12.19
CA VAL A 251 5.33 -0.46 -11.82
C VAL A 251 5.62 -0.29 -10.34
N GLU A 252 4.98 -1.07 -9.45
CA GLU A 252 5.27 -1.02 -8.01
C GLU A 252 6.73 -1.43 -7.72
N ARG A 253 7.23 -2.50 -8.35
CA ARG A 253 8.66 -2.86 -8.26
C ARG A 253 9.55 -1.75 -8.81
N GLY A 254 9.14 -1.11 -9.90
CA GLY A 254 9.84 0.03 -10.50
C GLY A 254 9.95 1.22 -9.56
N LYS A 255 8.88 1.56 -8.85
CA LYS A 255 8.90 2.62 -7.81
C LYS A 255 9.90 2.28 -6.71
N SER A 256 9.90 1.04 -6.24
CA SER A 256 10.85 0.58 -5.21
C SER A 256 12.30 0.74 -5.70
N LEU A 257 12.63 0.27 -6.89
CA LEU A 257 13.98 0.40 -7.47
C LEU A 257 14.40 1.88 -7.61
N LEU A 258 13.52 2.72 -8.15
CA LEU A 258 13.77 4.16 -8.28
C LEU A 258 14.03 4.84 -6.93
N MET A 259 13.29 4.47 -5.89
CA MET A 259 13.47 5.00 -4.54
C MET A 259 14.76 4.51 -3.87
N HIS A 260 15.28 3.32 -4.27
CA HIS A 260 16.58 2.81 -3.82
C HIS A 260 17.77 3.36 -4.63
N GLY A 261 17.54 4.33 -5.49
CA GLY A 261 18.60 5.08 -6.17
C GLY A 261 18.96 4.59 -7.57
N HIS A 262 18.26 3.59 -8.12
CA HIS A 262 18.45 3.22 -9.52
C HIS A 262 17.93 4.31 -10.46
N ASN A 263 18.64 4.57 -11.54
CA ASN A 263 18.16 5.46 -12.57
C ASN A 263 17.05 4.81 -13.43
N VAL A 264 16.36 5.61 -14.25
CA VAL A 264 15.21 5.14 -15.03
C VAL A 264 15.57 4.03 -16.02
N SER A 265 16.77 4.10 -16.63
CA SER A 265 17.22 3.12 -17.62
C SER A 265 17.57 1.78 -16.94
N GLU A 266 18.30 1.84 -15.83
CA GLU A 266 18.61 0.67 -14.99
C GLU A 266 17.33 0.01 -14.48
N THR A 267 16.40 0.80 -13.97
CA THR A 267 15.10 0.30 -13.50
C THR A 267 14.35 -0.44 -14.59
N ALA A 268 14.25 0.16 -15.79
CA ALA A 268 13.60 -0.47 -16.93
C ALA A 268 14.26 -1.82 -17.27
N HIS A 269 15.60 -1.87 -17.29
CA HIS A 269 16.34 -3.10 -17.56
C HIS A 269 16.12 -4.18 -16.50
N LEU A 270 16.22 -3.81 -15.21
CA LEU A 270 16.00 -4.74 -14.08
C LEU A 270 14.57 -5.31 -14.04
N LEU A 271 13.61 -4.57 -14.59
CA LEU A 271 12.23 -5.01 -14.73
C LEU A 271 11.96 -5.87 -15.98
N GLY A 272 12.95 -6.03 -16.86
CA GLY A 272 12.83 -6.83 -18.08
C GLY A 272 12.29 -6.07 -19.29
N PHE A 273 12.32 -4.76 -19.30
CA PHE A 273 11.96 -3.98 -20.49
C PHE A 273 13.14 -3.90 -21.45
N GLY A 274 12.92 -4.29 -22.69
CA GLY A 274 13.92 -4.13 -23.75
C GLY A 274 14.22 -2.67 -24.10
N TYR A 275 13.28 -1.77 -23.85
CA TYR A 275 13.42 -0.33 -24.12
C TYR A 275 12.83 0.51 -23.00
N THR A 276 13.57 1.51 -22.54
CA THR A 276 13.18 2.42 -21.44
C THR A 276 11.87 3.17 -21.75
N HIS A 277 11.59 3.49 -23.01
CA HIS A 277 10.35 4.21 -23.36
C HIS A 277 9.08 3.36 -23.15
N HIS A 278 9.16 2.02 -23.23
CA HIS A 278 8.03 1.15 -22.89
C HIS A 278 7.73 1.19 -21.39
N PHE A 279 8.77 1.14 -20.55
CA PHE A 279 8.63 1.33 -19.11
C PHE A 279 8.02 2.70 -18.79
N ASN A 280 8.55 3.78 -19.36
CA ASN A 280 8.05 5.14 -19.16
C ASN A 280 6.56 5.27 -19.49
N ARG A 281 6.12 4.67 -20.61
CA ARG A 281 4.72 4.70 -21.03
C ARG A 281 3.81 3.97 -20.05
N ILE A 282 4.22 2.76 -19.61
CA ILE A 282 3.44 1.96 -18.67
C ILE A 282 3.43 2.65 -17.32
N PHE A 283 4.57 3.11 -16.83
CA PHE A 283 4.69 3.83 -15.56
C PHE A 283 3.80 5.08 -15.54
N LYS A 284 3.83 5.90 -16.60
CA LYS A 284 2.98 7.10 -16.72
C LYS A 284 1.50 6.74 -16.78
N LYS A 285 1.13 5.66 -17.48
CA LYS A 285 -0.25 5.18 -17.54
C LYS A 285 -0.76 4.76 -16.17
N GLU A 286 0.04 4.04 -15.40
CA GLU A 286 -0.35 3.50 -14.08
C GLU A 286 -0.26 4.54 -12.94
N THR A 287 0.62 5.55 -13.05
CA THR A 287 0.88 6.49 -11.95
C THR A 287 0.46 7.94 -12.25
N GLY A 288 0.19 8.25 -13.50
CA GLY A 288 -0.03 9.63 -13.98
C GLY A 288 1.25 10.45 -14.13
N LEU A 289 2.42 9.92 -13.74
CA LEU A 289 3.72 10.57 -13.78
C LEU A 289 4.71 9.74 -14.61
N THR A 290 5.67 10.38 -15.26
CA THR A 290 6.83 9.67 -15.77
C THR A 290 7.75 9.24 -14.60
N PRO A 291 8.62 8.21 -14.78
CA PRO A 291 9.61 7.86 -13.77
C PRO A 291 10.51 9.02 -13.33
N SER A 292 10.90 9.89 -14.27
CA SER A 292 11.70 11.08 -13.96
C SER A 292 10.93 12.13 -13.17
N GLU A 293 9.65 12.35 -13.49
CA GLU A 293 8.76 13.21 -12.69
C GLU A 293 8.50 12.63 -11.31
N PHE A 294 8.46 11.30 -11.20
CA PHE A 294 8.33 10.59 -9.93
C PHE A 294 9.57 10.80 -9.04
N LEU A 295 10.77 10.74 -9.60
CA LEU A 295 12.02 11.00 -8.87
C LEU A 295 12.23 12.49 -8.54
N ALA A 296 11.78 13.40 -9.40
CA ALA A 296 11.97 14.85 -9.20
C ALA A 296 10.96 15.48 -8.22
N LYS A 297 9.93 14.75 -7.86
CA LYS A 297 8.92 15.16 -6.87
C LYS A 297 9.27 14.70 -5.49
#